data_5f09857315b9390f3eac82fef49f9eed
#
_entry.id   5f09857315b9390f3eac82fef49f9eed
#
_cell.length_a   1.000
_cell.length_b   1.000
_cell.length_c   1.000
_cell.angle_alpha   90.00
_cell.angle_beta   90.00
_cell.angle_gamma   90.00
#
_symmetry.space_group_name_H-M   'P 1'
#
loop_
_entity.id
_entity.type
_entity.pdbx_description
1 polymer ?
#
loop_
_entity_poly.entity_id
_entity_poly.type
_entity_poly.pdbx_seq_one_letter_code
_entity_poly.pdbx_strand_id
1 'polypeptide(L)'
;MIAPDEGRRDVAALKAALRKSAKAALAAVTPERRAVASADAAARASAHPAWPGAELVLAFLSMPSEIDTAPVVEAALAAGKRVAVPRIDGGDIAFVELAPDWRAWPRDRWDIPAPPAEAPSIPPAEIAGLATLALVPGLAFDRTGGRLGRGKGYYDRFLASVAAARSAAAARSSGPSSPFVAIGYGYESQIVDS
;
A
#
# COMPACT_ATOMS: atom_id res chain seq x y z
N MET A 1 -28.42 -24.40 -11.97
CA MET A 1 -27.62 -23.40 -12.74
C MET A 1 -27.97 -22.03 -12.13
N ILE A 2 -27.09 -21.51 -11.23
CA ILE A 2 -27.30 -20.20 -10.58
C ILE A 2 -27.02 -19.14 -11.63
N ALA A 3 -27.89 -18.17 -11.79
CA ALA A 3 -27.71 -17.09 -12.77
C ALA A 3 -26.41 -16.31 -12.44
N PRO A 4 -25.61 -15.93 -13.44
CA PRO A 4 -24.30 -15.26 -13.20
C PRO A 4 -24.44 -13.92 -12.44
N ASP A 5 -25.62 -13.34 -12.34
CA ASP A 5 -25.90 -12.07 -11.66
C ASP A 5 -26.17 -12.25 -10.16
N GLU A 6 -26.74 -13.38 -9.72
CA GLU A 6 -26.97 -13.69 -8.30
C GLU A 6 -25.65 -13.89 -7.55
N GLY A 7 -24.72 -14.66 -8.10
CA GLY A 7 -23.44 -14.90 -7.48
C GLY A 7 -22.59 -13.62 -7.35
N ARG A 8 -22.73 -12.67 -8.28
CA ARG A 8 -22.03 -11.35 -8.17
C ARG A 8 -22.64 -10.47 -7.08
N ARG A 9 -23.96 -10.49 -6.89
CA ARG A 9 -24.64 -9.77 -5.83
C ARG A 9 -24.30 -10.28 -4.46
N ASP A 10 -24.23 -11.59 -4.29
CA ASP A 10 -23.83 -12.23 -3.04
C ASP A 10 -22.39 -11.88 -2.65
N VAL A 11 -21.45 -11.95 -3.59
CA VAL A 11 -20.06 -11.55 -3.37
C VAL A 11 -19.95 -10.06 -3.02
N ALA A 12 -20.73 -9.18 -3.65
CA ALA A 12 -20.73 -7.76 -3.34
C ALA A 12 -21.25 -7.49 -1.92
N ALA A 13 -22.32 -8.19 -1.51
CA ALA A 13 -22.90 -8.08 -0.18
C ALA A 13 -21.94 -8.59 0.90
N LEU A 14 -21.29 -9.74 0.67
CA LEU A 14 -20.26 -10.28 1.56
C LEU A 14 -19.08 -9.33 1.72
N LYS A 15 -18.56 -8.77 0.62
CA LYS A 15 -17.48 -7.76 0.67
C LYS A 15 -17.91 -6.50 1.41
N ALA A 16 -19.17 -6.07 1.29
CA ALA A 16 -19.68 -4.92 2.01
C ALA A 16 -19.77 -5.19 3.52
N ALA A 17 -20.27 -6.35 3.91
CA ALA A 17 -20.34 -6.79 5.30
C ALA A 17 -18.95 -6.89 5.93
N LEU A 18 -17.99 -7.52 5.24
CA LEU A 18 -16.61 -7.65 5.70
C LEU A 18 -15.93 -6.28 5.84
N ARG A 19 -16.16 -5.34 4.90
CA ARG A 19 -15.66 -3.96 5.04
C ARG A 19 -16.20 -3.26 6.28
N LYS A 20 -17.50 -3.46 6.58
CA LYS A 20 -18.13 -2.86 7.77
C LYS A 20 -17.51 -3.40 9.05
N SER A 21 -17.38 -4.73 9.15
CA SER A 21 -16.76 -5.41 10.30
C SER A 21 -15.30 -4.99 10.49
N ALA A 22 -14.49 -5.02 9.42
CA ALA A 22 -13.08 -4.62 9.47
C ALA A 22 -12.90 -3.16 9.89
N LYS A 23 -13.71 -2.24 9.39
CA LYS A 23 -13.68 -0.83 9.83
C LYS A 23 -14.00 -0.66 11.32
N ALA A 24 -14.98 -1.41 11.84
CA ALA A 24 -15.31 -1.39 13.25
C ALA A 24 -14.16 -1.93 14.12
N ALA A 25 -13.53 -3.03 13.69
CA ALA A 25 -12.36 -3.59 14.37
C ALA A 25 -11.18 -2.62 14.40
N LEU A 26 -10.89 -1.94 13.28
CA LEU A 26 -9.83 -0.93 13.21
C LEU A 26 -10.12 0.28 14.12
N ALA A 27 -11.36 0.73 14.19
CA ALA A 27 -11.76 1.84 15.07
C ALA A 27 -11.65 1.51 16.55
N ALA A 28 -11.65 0.23 16.92
CA ALA A 28 -11.50 -0.23 18.29
C ALA A 28 -10.03 -0.40 18.74
N VAL A 29 -9.05 -0.21 17.84
CA VAL A 29 -7.62 -0.28 18.19
C VAL A 29 -7.25 0.93 19.03
N THR A 30 -6.74 0.69 20.25
CA THR A 30 -6.30 1.78 21.13
C THR A 30 -4.97 2.39 20.64
N PRO A 31 -4.68 3.66 21.02
CA PRO A 31 -3.40 4.30 20.64
C PRO A 31 -2.17 3.50 21.06
N GLU A 32 -2.19 2.87 22.24
CA GLU A 32 -1.09 2.06 22.79
C GLU A 32 -0.87 0.80 21.94
N ARG A 33 -1.97 0.09 21.60
CA ARG A 33 -1.90 -1.09 20.72
C ARG A 33 -1.44 -0.69 19.31
N ARG A 34 -1.88 0.47 18.81
CA ARG A 34 -1.43 1.01 17.53
C ARG A 34 0.08 1.25 17.55
N ALA A 35 0.61 1.89 18.57
CA ALA A 35 2.04 2.19 18.66
C ALA A 35 2.89 0.90 18.66
N VAL A 36 2.55 -0.09 19.50
CA VAL A 36 3.25 -1.37 19.56
C VAL A 36 3.18 -2.11 18.24
N ALA A 37 1.97 -2.27 17.68
CA ALA A 37 1.79 -2.99 16.42
C ALA A 37 2.50 -2.31 15.24
N SER A 38 2.57 -0.97 15.25
CA SER A 38 3.26 -0.21 14.19
C SER A 38 4.78 -0.39 14.26
N ALA A 39 5.36 -0.42 15.47
CA ALA A 39 6.77 -0.71 15.66
C ALA A 39 7.11 -2.15 15.21
N ASP A 40 6.29 -3.13 15.61
CA ASP A 40 6.46 -4.53 15.20
C ASP A 40 6.34 -4.70 13.67
N ALA A 41 5.35 -4.06 13.05
CA ALA A 41 5.18 -4.13 11.61
C ALA A 41 6.35 -3.48 10.86
N ALA A 42 6.89 -2.37 11.36
CA ALA A 42 8.08 -1.73 10.79
C ALA A 42 9.31 -2.64 10.90
N ALA A 43 9.52 -3.28 12.04
CA ALA A 43 10.60 -4.24 12.25
C ALA A 43 10.47 -5.44 11.28
N ARG A 44 9.26 -5.99 11.11
CA ARG A 44 8.99 -7.10 10.17
C ARG A 44 9.23 -6.70 8.72
N ALA A 45 8.79 -5.50 8.31
CA ALA A 45 9.04 -4.97 6.97
C ALA A 45 10.53 -4.78 6.70
N SER A 46 11.28 -4.24 7.67
CA SER A 46 12.73 -4.05 7.57
C SER A 46 13.51 -5.38 7.60
N ALA A 47 12.96 -6.42 8.18
CA ALA A 47 13.54 -7.77 8.16
C ALA A 47 13.13 -8.60 6.92
N HIS A 48 12.25 -8.07 6.06
CA HIS A 48 11.80 -8.79 4.86
C HIS A 48 12.99 -9.02 3.89
N PRO A 49 13.12 -10.20 3.26
CA PRO A 49 14.24 -10.50 2.35
C PRO A 49 14.44 -9.51 1.20
N ALA A 50 13.38 -8.84 0.75
CA ALA A 50 13.47 -7.81 -0.28
C ALA A 50 13.99 -6.46 0.25
N TRP A 51 14.01 -6.22 1.56
CA TRP A 51 14.38 -4.94 2.14
C TRP A 51 15.81 -4.49 1.82
N PRO A 52 16.85 -5.32 1.98
CA PRO A 52 18.23 -4.87 1.72
C PRO A 52 18.43 -4.36 0.30
N GLY A 53 17.85 -5.05 -0.69
CA GLY A 53 18.01 -4.72 -2.11
C GLY A 53 17.00 -3.69 -2.63
N ALA A 54 16.01 -3.26 -1.84
CA ALA A 54 15.03 -2.29 -2.29
C ALA A 54 15.68 -0.90 -2.45
N GLU A 55 15.58 -0.35 -3.66
CA GLU A 55 15.97 1.02 -4.00
C GLU A 55 14.82 1.99 -3.68
N LEU A 56 13.58 1.53 -3.88
CA LEU A 56 12.35 2.29 -3.68
C LEU A 56 11.42 1.57 -2.71
N VAL A 57 10.93 2.28 -1.70
CA VAL A 57 9.84 1.84 -0.83
C VAL A 57 8.58 2.65 -1.17
N LEU A 58 7.55 1.98 -1.67
CA LEU A 58 6.23 2.58 -1.81
C LEU A 58 5.49 2.39 -0.49
N ALA A 59 5.20 3.48 0.20
CA ALA A 59 4.45 3.47 1.45
C ALA A 59 3.13 4.24 1.28
N PHE A 60 2.29 4.21 2.28
CA PHE A 60 1.16 5.13 2.40
C PHE A 60 1.31 5.92 3.70
N LEU A 61 0.72 7.11 3.76
CA LEU A 61 0.61 7.85 5.00
C LEU A 61 -0.70 7.45 5.67
N SER A 62 -0.61 7.00 6.91
CA SER A 62 -1.70 6.28 7.57
C SER A 62 -2.80 7.20 8.06
N MET A 63 -4.04 6.79 7.90
CA MET A 63 -5.19 7.38 8.61
C MET A 63 -5.07 7.07 10.12
N PRO A 64 -5.72 7.87 10.99
CA PRO A 64 -5.66 7.66 12.44
C PRO A 64 -6.05 6.25 12.90
N SER A 65 -6.94 5.56 12.18
CA SER A 65 -7.37 4.19 12.49
C SER A 65 -6.51 3.09 11.85
N GLU A 66 -5.58 3.44 10.98
CA GLU A 66 -4.70 2.47 10.32
C GLU A 66 -3.43 2.25 11.16
N ILE A 67 -2.75 1.15 10.87
CA ILE A 67 -1.40 0.91 11.40
C ILE A 67 -0.50 2.08 10.97
N ASP A 68 0.36 2.56 11.85
CA ASP A 68 1.21 3.71 11.53
C ASP A 68 2.38 3.30 10.64
N THR A 69 2.51 3.96 9.51
CA THR A 69 3.62 3.75 8.58
C THR A 69 4.82 4.65 8.84
N ALA A 70 4.72 5.65 9.72
CA ALA A 70 5.84 6.54 10.02
C ALA A 70 7.10 5.78 10.46
N PRO A 71 7.05 4.75 11.34
CA PRO A 71 8.25 4.02 11.74
C PRO A 71 8.97 3.33 10.57
N VAL A 72 8.24 2.71 9.65
CA VAL A 72 8.87 2.04 8.48
C VAL A 72 9.35 3.03 7.43
N VAL A 73 8.67 4.16 7.26
CA VAL A 73 9.11 5.27 6.41
C VAL A 73 10.43 5.83 6.93
N GLU A 74 10.53 6.10 8.23
CA GLU A 74 11.76 6.58 8.87
C GLU A 74 12.91 5.58 8.73
N ALA A 75 12.62 4.29 8.94
CA ALA A 75 13.61 3.24 8.75
C ALA A 75 14.12 3.18 7.30
N ALA A 76 13.23 3.36 6.32
CA ALA A 76 13.60 3.39 4.91
C ALA A 76 14.48 4.60 4.56
N LEU A 77 14.11 5.79 5.02
CA LEU A 77 14.90 7.00 4.84
C LEU A 77 16.27 6.89 5.51
N ALA A 78 16.33 6.39 6.75
CA ALA A 78 17.57 6.17 7.48
C ALA A 78 18.49 5.14 6.80
N ALA A 79 17.92 4.18 6.07
CA ALA A 79 18.65 3.22 5.26
C ALA A 79 19.04 3.76 3.86
N GLY A 80 18.83 5.05 3.59
CA GLY A 80 19.17 5.70 2.33
C GLY A 80 18.30 5.29 1.15
N LYS A 81 17.11 4.72 1.41
CA LYS A 81 16.16 4.31 0.35
C LYS A 81 15.31 5.50 -0.10
N ARG A 82 14.96 5.51 -1.38
CA ARG A 82 13.89 6.38 -1.88
C ARG A 82 12.56 5.91 -1.27
N VAL A 83 11.73 6.86 -0.86
CA VAL A 83 10.38 6.55 -0.36
C VAL A 83 9.39 7.36 -1.17
N ALA A 84 8.29 6.73 -1.60
CA ALA A 84 7.22 7.44 -2.28
C ALA A 84 5.87 7.08 -1.67
N VAL A 85 4.96 8.06 -1.67
CA VAL A 85 3.63 7.96 -1.07
C VAL A 85 2.55 8.33 -2.09
N PRO A 86 1.33 7.77 -1.95
CA PRO A 86 0.29 8.00 -2.93
C PRO A 86 -0.32 9.39 -2.79
N ARG A 87 -0.62 10.02 -3.92
CA ARG A 87 -1.53 11.14 -4.09
C ARG A 87 -2.69 10.71 -4.96
N ILE A 88 -3.91 11.11 -4.61
CA ILE A 88 -5.07 10.89 -5.48
C ILE A 88 -5.01 11.90 -6.62
N ASP A 89 -5.02 11.40 -7.84
CA ASP A 89 -4.93 12.19 -9.06
C ASP A 89 -5.97 11.70 -10.07
N GLY A 90 -6.93 12.56 -10.43
CA GLY A 90 -7.95 12.28 -11.43
C GLY A 90 -8.80 11.01 -11.23
N GLY A 91 -8.89 10.46 -10.02
CA GLY A 91 -9.61 9.22 -9.73
C GLY A 91 -8.73 7.97 -9.64
N ASP A 92 -7.43 8.11 -9.82
CA ASP A 92 -6.40 7.09 -9.59
C ASP A 92 -5.43 7.52 -8.48
N ILE A 93 -4.40 6.71 -8.22
CA ILE A 93 -3.28 7.10 -7.37
C ILE A 93 -2.00 7.21 -8.20
N ALA A 94 -1.26 8.29 -7.95
CA ALA A 94 0.09 8.46 -8.42
C ALA A 94 1.04 8.50 -7.20
N PHE A 95 2.22 7.92 -7.31
CA PHE A 95 3.20 7.96 -6.24
C PHE A 95 4.14 9.14 -6.42
N VAL A 96 4.31 9.91 -5.35
CA VAL A 96 5.18 11.10 -5.29
C VAL A 96 6.30 10.81 -4.31
N GLU A 97 7.53 11.15 -4.67
CA GLU A 97 8.68 10.96 -3.78
C GLU A 97 8.54 11.81 -2.52
N LEU A 98 8.85 11.22 -1.39
CA LEU A 98 8.70 11.84 -0.08
C LEU A 98 9.83 12.88 0.12
N ALA A 99 9.45 14.14 0.29
CA ALA A 99 10.41 15.20 0.60
C ALA A 99 10.88 15.10 2.07
N PRO A 100 12.06 15.62 2.41
CA PRO A 100 12.57 15.57 3.80
C PRO A 100 11.64 16.24 4.82
N ASP A 101 10.91 17.25 4.41
CA ASP A 101 9.96 18.04 5.20
C ASP A 101 8.51 17.57 5.10
N TRP A 102 8.28 16.36 4.63
CA TRP A 102 6.93 15.80 4.37
C TRP A 102 5.94 15.93 5.54
N ARG A 103 6.44 15.98 6.77
CA ARG A 103 5.58 16.19 7.94
C ARG A 103 4.99 17.59 8.01
N ALA A 104 5.60 18.57 7.33
CA ALA A 104 5.11 19.93 7.21
C ALA A 104 4.13 20.11 6.03
N TRP A 105 3.91 19.09 5.21
CA TRP A 105 2.95 19.17 4.11
C TRP A 105 1.55 19.51 4.61
N PRO A 106 0.74 20.22 3.82
CA PRO A 106 -0.66 20.43 4.13
C PRO A 106 -1.37 19.13 4.41
N ARG A 107 -2.30 19.14 5.35
CA ARG A 107 -3.08 17.96 5.66
C ARG A 107 -4.35 17.90 4.81
N ASP A 108 -4.69 16.70 4.37
CA ASP A 108 -5.94 16.45 3.66
C ASP A 108 -7.14 16.34 4.62
N ARG A 109 -8.33 16.05 4.08
CA ARG A 109 -9.57 15.90 4.86
C ARG A 109 -9.56 14.74 5.88
N TRP A 110 -8.56 13.88 5.84
CA TRP A 110 -8.38 12.77 6.80
C TRP A 110 -7.25 13.05 7.79
N ASP A 111 -6.77 14.28 7.85
CA ASP A 111 -5.66 14.72 8.70
C ASP A 111 -4.32 14.00 8.37
N ILE A 112 -4.12 13.69 7.09
CA ILE A 112 -2.91 13.05 6.58
C ILE A 112 -2.10 14.09 5.80
N PRO A 113 -0.76 14.18 6.02
CA PRO A 113 0.09 15.00 5.16
C PRO A 113 -0.10 14.60 3.68
N ALA A 114 -0.41 15.55 2.82
CA ALA A 114 -0.67 15.29 1.41
C ALA A 114 0.46 15.85 0.55
N PRO A 115 0.98 15.06 -0.41
CA PRO A 115 1.97 15.58 -1.36
C PRO A 115 1.42 16.80 -2.10
N PRO A 116 2.24 17.85 -2.32
CA PRO A 116 1.84 19.01 -3.12
C PRO A 116 1.28 18.60 -4.50
N ALA A 117 0.27 19.34 -4.97
CA ALA A 117 -0.39 18.99 -6.24
C ALA A 117 0.58 19.06 -7.43
N GLU A 118 1.53 20.00 -7.37
CA GLU A 118 2.56 20.23 -8.38
C GLU A 118 3.75 19.27 -8.30
N ALA A 119 3.89 18.51 -7.21
CA ALA A 119 5.00 17.58 -7.06
C ALA A 119 4.94 16.48 -8.14
N PRO A 120 6.05 16.20 -8.84
CA PRO A 120 6.07 15.22 -9.90
C PRO A 120 5.81 13.81 -9.34
N SER A 121 4.98 13.04 -10.03
CA SER A 121 4.78 11.63 -9.72
C SER A 121 5.82 10.76 -10.40
N ILE A 122 6.17 9.65 -9.76
CA ILE A 122 7.04 8.62 -10.35
C ILE A 122 6.19 7.79 -11.32
N PRO A 123 6.51 7.76 -12.62
CA PRO A 123 5.75 6.97 -13.58
C PRO A 123 5.85 5.46 -13.29
N PRO A 124 4.81 4.65 -13.59
CA PRO A 124 4.87 3.19 -13.45
C PRO A 124 6.06 2.54 -14.17
N ALA A 125 6.48 3.12 -15.31
CA ALA A 125 7.64 2.64 -16.07
C ALA A 125 8.97 2.84 -15.31
N GLU A 126 9.13 3.94 -14.57
CA GLU A 126 10.31 4.16 -13.71
C GLU A 126 10.29 3.19 -12.52
N ILE A 127 9.13 3.05 -11.84
CA ILE A 127 8.95 2.09 -10.75
C ILE A 127 9.28 0.66 -11.21
N ALA A 128 8.88 0.30 -12.44
CA ALA A 128 9.14 -1.00 -13.02
C ALA A 128 10.64 -1.29 -13.21
N GLY A 129 11.48 -0.27 -13.34
CA GLY A 129 12.94 -0.37 -13.47
C GLY A 129 13.68 -0.46 -12.15
N LEU A 130 13.04 -0.19 -11.02
CA LEU A 130 13.65 -0.15 -9.69
C LEU A 130 13.34 -1.40 -8.87
N ALA A 131 14.29 -1.85 -8.07
CA ALA A 131 14.02 -2.83 -7.03
C ALA A 131 13.10 -2.20 -5.99
N THR A 132 11.84 -2.64 -5.93
CA THR A 132 10.78 -1.96 -5.18
C THR A 132 10.15 -2.86 -4.14
N LEU A 133 9.99 -2.35 -2.93
CA LEU A 133 9.13 -2.91 -1.89
C LEU A 133 7.91 -2.02 -1.70
N ALA A 134 6.72 -2.55 -1.99
CA ALA A 134 5.47 -1.82 -1.86
C ALA A 134 4.68 -2.28 -0.63
N LEU A 135 4.42 -1.34 0.29
CA LEU A 135 3.54 -1.54 1.44
C LEU A 135 2.11 -1.20 1.01
N VAL A 136 1.24 -2.19 1.00
CA VAL A 136 -0.11 -2.05 0.45
C VAL A 136 -1.14 -2.03 1.58
N PRO A 137 -1.95 -0.95 1.73
CA PRO A 137 -2.99 -0.90 2.73
C PRO A 137 -4.19 -1.78 2.35
N GLY A 138 -4.92 -2.23 3.36
CA GLY A 138 -6.15 -2.97 3.19
C GLY A 138 -7.05 -2.89 4.41
N LEU A 139 -8.29 -3.31 4.28
CA LEU A 139 -9.20 -3.54 5.40
C LEU A 139 -9.08 -4.97 5.93
N ALA A 140 -8.79 -5.92 5.05
CA ALA A 140 -8.51 -7.30 5.39
C ALA A 140 -7.54 -7.90 4.38
N PHE A 141 -6.82 -8.91 4.80
CA PHE A 141 -5.86 -9.68 4.00
C PHE A 141 -6.08 -11.16 4.27
N ASP A 142 -5.85 -12.00 3.28
CA ASP A 142 -5.74 -13.44 3.51
C ASP A 142 -4.29 -13.91 3.34
N ARG A 143 -4.03 -15.15 3.79
CA ARG A 143 -2.68 -15.72 3.75
C ARG A 143 -2.22 -16.13 2.34
N THR A 144 -3.11 -16.05 1.35
CA THR A 144 -2.81 -16.35 -0.07
C THR A 144 -2.47 -15.11 -0.88
N GLY A 145 -2.49 -13.92 -0.25
CA GLY A 145 -2.19 -12.64 -0.89
C GLY A 145 -3.43 -11.89 -1.37
N GLY A 146 -4.62 -12.40 -1.06
CA GLY A 146 -5.87 -11.69 -1.30
C GLY A 146 -6.00 -10.47 -0.38
N ARG A 147 -6.59 -9.40 -0.89
CA ARG A 147 -6.74 -8.13 -0.19
C ARG A 147 -8.13 -7.53 -0.40
N LEU A 148 -8.75 -7.10 0.68
CA LEU A 148 -9.96 -6.30 0.65
C LEU A 148 -9.64 -4.83 0.91
N GLY A 149 -9.73 -4.00 -0.13
CA GLY A 149 -9.59 -2.56 -0.01
C GLY A 149 -10.90 -1.85 0.33
N ARG A 150 -10.83 -0.52 0.45
CA ARG A 150 -11.99 0.36 0.75
C ARG A 150 -13.03 0.46 -0.38
N GLY A 151 -12.78 -0.16 -1.55
CA GLY A 151 -13.74 -0.27 -2.66
C GLY A 151 -13.53 0.70 -3.82
N LYS A 152 -12.52 1.56 -3.79
CA LYS A 152 -12.19 2.48 -4.91
C LYS A 152 -11.29 1.86 -5.98
N GLY A 153 -10.63 0.73 -5.68
CA GLY A 153 -9.76 0.03 -6.62
C GLY A 153 -8.44 0.74 -6.96
N TYR A 154 -8.06 1.78 -6.23
CA TYR A 154 -6.85 2.57 -6.50
C TYR A 154 -5.59 1.71 -6.58
N TYR A 155 -5.32 0.94 -5.53
CA TYR A 155 -4.15 0.07 -5.51
C TYR A 155 -4.21 -1.05 -6.53
N ASP A 156 -5.41 -1.57 -6.84
CA ASP A 156 -5.56 -2.65 -7.83
C ASP A 156 -5.17 -2.13 -9.22
N ARG A 157 -5.63 -0.94 -9.61
CA ARG A 157 -5.26 -0.31 -10.89
C ARG A 157 -3.79 0.08 -10.93
N PHE A 158 -3.26 0.66 -9.85
CA PHE A 158 -1.85 1.02 -9.77
C PHE A 158 -0.93 -0.21 -9.91
N LEU A 159 -1.17 -1.27 -9.12
CA LEU A 159 -0.37 -2.50 -9.21
C LEU A 159 -0.47 -3.14 -10.59
N ALA A 160 -1.65 -3.10 -11.22
CA ALA A 160 -1.81 -3.57 -12.60
C ALA A 160 -1.00 -2.73 -13.60
N SER A 161 -0.95 -1.40 -13.44
CA SER A 161 -0.16 -0.53 -14.31
C SER A 161 1.34 -0.79 -14.18
N VAL A 162 1.85 -1.00 -12.96
CA VAL A 162 3.26 -1.38 -12.73
C VAL A 162 3.55 -2.76 -13.32
N ALA A 163 2.65 -3.74 -13.13
CA ALA A 163 2.82 -5.07 -13.72
C ALA A 163 2.87 -5.03 -15.24
N ALA A 164 2.02 -4.23 -15.89
CA ALA A 164 2.04 -4.02 -17.34
C ALA A 164 3.35 -3.37 -17.79
N ALA A 165 3.84 -2.35 -17.10
CA ALA A 165 5.11 -1.69 -17.39
C ALA A 165 6.29 -2.66 -17.26
N ARG A 166 6.30 -3.53 -16.24
CA ARG A 166 7.32 -4.57 -16.03
C ARG A 166 7.31 -5.60 -17.17
N SER A 167 6.14 -6.07 -17.57
CA SER A 167 6.00 -7.01 -18.70
C SER A 167 6.53 -6.38 -20.00
N ALA A 168 6.20 -5.12 -20.25
CA ALA A 168 6.70 -4.40 -21.41
C ALA A 168 8.23 -4.16 -21.36
N ALA A 169 8.80 -3.92 -20.19
CA ALA A 169 10.25 -3.80 -20.02
C ALA A 169 10.96 -5.15 -20.26
N ALA A 170 10.43 -6.23 -19.70
CA ALA A 170 10.97 -7.59 -19.88
C ALA A 170 10.97 -8.02 -21.35
N ALA A 171 9.94 -7.64 -22.12
CA ALA A 171 9.86 -7.94 -23.55
C ALA A 171 10.94 -7.18 -24.39
N ARG A 172 11.52 -6.11 -23.85
CA ARG A 172 12.56 -5.29 -24.52
C ARG A 172 13.98 -5.57 -24.04
N SER A 173 14.14 -6.30 -22.95
CA SER A 173 15.44 -6.57 -22.31
C SER A 173 15.64 -8.07 -22.13
N SER A 174 16.84 -8.55 -22.42
CA SER A 174 17.24 -9.95 -22.18
C SER A 174 17.77 -10.18 -20.76
N GLY A 175 17.85 -9.13 -19.93
CA GLY A 175 18.34 -9.19 -18.54
C GLY A 175 17.25 -9.47 -17.51
N PRO A 176 17.64 -9.83 -16.28
CA PRO A 176 16.70 -9.99 -15.18
C PRO A 176 16.01 -8.66 -14.89
N SER A 177 14.70 -8.68 -14.71
CA SER A 177 13.94 -7.49 -14.28
C SER A 177 14.19 -7.20 -12.80
N SER A 178 14.25 -5.91 -12.44
CA SER A 178 14.32 -5.49 -11.03
C SER A 178 13.17 -6.09 -10.21
N PRO A 179 13.39 -6.59 -9.00
CA PRO A 179 12.34 -7.20 -8.20
C PRO A 179 11.30 -6.15 -7.77
N PHE A 180 10.03 -6.54 -7.84
CA PHE A 180 8.92 -5.77 -7.28
C PHE A 180 8.15 -6.68 -6.32
N VAL A 181 8.18 -6.35 -5.05
CA VAL A 181 7.52 -7.10 -3.99
C VAL A 181 6.44 -6.23 -3.36
N ALA A 182 5.19 -6.69 -3.38
CA ALA A 182 4.08 -6.06 -2.69
C ALA A 182 3.72 -6.87 -1.45
N ILE A 183 3.69 -6.23 -0.29
CA ILE A 183 3.27 -6.85 0.97
C ILE A 183 2.08 -6.12 1.56
N GLY A 184 1.10 -6.85 2.08
CA GLY A 184 0.04 -6.28 2.89
C GLY A 184 0.61 -5.70 4.17
N TYR A 185 0.28 -4.45 4.47
CA TYR A 185 0.77 -3.77 5.67
C TYR A 185 -0.41 -3.36 6.54
N GLY A 186 -0.55 -4.04 7.68
CA GLY A 186 -1.71 -3.87 8.55
C GLY A 186 -1.53 -4.59 9.89
N TYR A 187 -2.57 -4.55 10.72
CA TYR A 187 -2.63 -5.28 11.97
C TYR A 187 -2.85 -6.78 11.72
N GLU A 188 -2.38 -7.61 12.64
CA GLU A 188 -2.66 -9.05 12.59
C GLU A 188 -4.17 -9.36 12.60
N SER A 189 -4.96 -8.54 13.28
CA SER A 189 -6.43 -8.67 13.30
C SER A 189 -7.11 -8.41 11.96
N GLN A 190 -6.39 -7.95 10.95
CA GLN A 190 -6.88 -7.79 9.58
C GLN A 190 -6.65 -9.05 8.73
N ILE A 191 -5.95 -10.06 9.25
CA ILE A 191 -5.79 -11.33 8.57
C ILE A 191 -7.06 -12.15 8.76
N VAL A 192 -7.64 -12.57 7.65
CA VAL A 192 -8.86 -13.40 7.61
C VAL A 192 -8.56 -14.74 6.94
N ASP A 193 -9.32 -15.76 7.29
CA ASP A 193 -9.30 -17.03 6.57
C ASP A 193 -9.98 -16.83 5.20
N SER A 194 -9.43 -17.48 4.16
CA SER A 194 -9.91 -17.42 2.78
C SER A 194 -11.05 -18.41 2.54
#